data_2ba3cb5dcf09936cdcb09eeee010b1ec
#
_entry.id   2ba3cb5dcf09936cdcb09eeee010b1ec
#
_cell.length_a   1.000
_cell.length_b   1.000
_cell.length_c   1.000
_cell.angle_alpha   90.00
_cell.angle_beta   90.00
_cell.angle_gamma   90.00
#
_symmetry.space_group_name_H-M   'P 1'
#
loop_
_entity.id
_entity.type
_entity.pdbx_description
1 polymer ?
#
loop_
_entity_poly.entity_id
_entity_poly.type
_entity_poly.pdbx_seq_one_letter_code
_entity_poly.pdbx_strand_id
1 'polypeptide(L)'
;DLTPDDFYMKLIESSTLPKTSQISPYDFEQAYDNLLKSVDKIIVVTLSSKLSGTYQSACIAASEYEDKVYVVDSENVTVGEQILVDYAVSLINKNICVEDIVKQLNTMKKRIRLVALLDTLEYLKKGGRISSGAAFLGNVLSIKPVIAIADGEVSFLGKARGSKQGNNF
;
A
#
# COMPACT_ATOMS: atom_id res chain seq x y z
N ASP A 1 -20.56 -2.54 8.03
CA ASP A 1 -19.43 -1.74 7.47
C ASP A 1 -19.67 -0.27 7.78
N LEU A 2 -18.59 0.48 8.04
CA LEU A 2 -18.65 1.91 8.30
C LEU A 2 -18.53 2.67 6.97
N THR A 3 -19.28 3.76 6.83
CA THR A 3 -19.00 4.74 5.77
C THR A 3 -17.71 5.51 6.10
N PRO A 4 -17.02 6.13 5.11
CA PRO A 4 -15.87 6.98 5.39
C PRO A 4 -16.17 8.09 6.41
N ASP A 5 -17.32 8.74 6.30
CA ASP A 5 -17.73 9.83 7.21
C ASP A 5 -17.93 9.32 8.64
N ASP A 6 -18.62 8.17 8.82
CA ASP A 6 -18.79 7.54 10.13
C ASP A 6 -17.44 7.13 10.75
N PHE A 7 -16.50 6.66 9.91
CA PHE A 7 -15.16 6.31 10.36
C PHE A 7 -14.41 7.54 10.88
N TYR A 8 -14.42 8.63 10.12
CA TYR A 8 -13.72 9.86 10.52
C TYR A 8 -14.35 10.50 11.76
N MET A 9 -15.67 10.48 11.88
CA MET A 9 -16.35 10.95 13.10
C MET A 9 -15.90 10.14 14.31
N LYS A 10 -15.93 8.81 14.24
CA LYS A 10 -15.45 7.93 15.31
C LYS A 10 -13.96 8.11 15.61
N LEU A 11 -13.13 8.36 14.60
CA LEU A 11 -11.70 8.60 14.77
C LEU A 11 -11.43 9.86 15.58
N ILE A 12 -12.23 10.93 15.36
CA ILE A 12 -12.11 12.20 16.09
C ILE A 12 -12.60 12.06 17.53
N GLU A 13 -13.70 11.35 17.74
CA GLU A 13 -14.34 11.18 19.05
C GLU A 13 -13.61 10.17 19.95
N SER A 14 -12.88 9.22 19.35
CA SER A 14 -12.23 8.14 20.10
C SER A 14 -10.92 8.58 20.74
N SER A 15 -10.74 8.22 22.00
CA SER A 15 -9.46 8.35 22.70
C SER A 15 -8.41 7.33 22.25
N THR A 16 -8.83 6.26 21.56
CA THR A 16 -7.95 5.20 21.08
C THR A 16 -8.04 5.09 19.55
N LEU A 17 -6.88 4.90 18.88
CA LEU A 17 -6.86 4.70 17.44
C LEU A 17 -7.40 3.31 17.07
N PRO A 18 -8.17 3.21 15.98
CA PRO A 18 -8.49 1.92 15.39
C PRO A 18 -7.20 1.23 14.93
N LYS A 19 -7.13 -0.06 15.15
CA LYS A 19 -6.00 -0.90 14.73
C LYS A 19 -6.39 -1.70 13.50
N THR A 20 -5.46 -1.85 12.57
CA THR A 20 -5.57 -2.76 11.43
C THR A 20 -4.65 -3.95 11.65
N SER A 21 -5.01 -5.09 11.08
CA SER A 21 -4.19 -6.29 11.02
C SER A 21 -3.94 -6.66 9.56
N GLN A 22 -2.89 -7.45 9.32
CA GLN A 22 -2.70 -8.11 8.03
C GLN A 22 -3.81 -9.13 7.77
N ILE A 23 -4.08 -9.43 6.50
CA ILE A 23 -4.93 -10.55 6.10
C ILE A 23 -4.20 -11.85 6.46
N SER A 24 -4.93 -12.85 6.96
CA SER A 24 -4.31 -14.13 7.33
C SER A 24 -3.96 -14.97 6.08
N PRO A 25 -2.97 -15.90 6.18
CA PRO A 25 -2.71 -16.87 5.10
C PRO A 25 -3.96 -17.68 4.75
N TYR A 26 -4.74 -18.09 5.74
CA TYR A 26 -5.99 -18.84 5.54
C TYR A 26 -7.00 -18.07 4.66
N ASP A 27 -7.17 -16.77 4.87
CA ASP A 27 -8.09 -15.97 4.05
C ASP A 27 -7.60 -15.88 2.60
N PHE A 28 -6.27 -15.83 2.38
CA PHE A 28 -5.68 -15.88 1.04
C PHE A 28 -5.89 -17.25 0.39
N GLU A 29 -5.69 -18.35 1.10
CA GLU A 29 -5.95 -19.71 0.60
C GLU A 29 -7.40 -19.86 0.14
N GLN A 30 -8.36 -19.43 0.96
CA GLN A 30 -9.78 -19.46 0.59
C GLN A 30 -10.07 -18.64 -0.68
N ALA A 31 -9.43 -17.47 -0.82
CA ALA A 31 -9.57 -16.64 -2.02
C ALA A 31 -8.94 -17.31 -3.25
N TYR A 32 -7.75 -17.92 -3.13
CA TYR A 32 -7.07 -18.63 -4.21
C TYR A 32 -7.88 -19.85 -4.67
N ASP A 33 -8.33 -20.69 -3.74
CA ASP A 33 -9.18 -21.85 -4.02
C ASP A 33 -10.46 -21.46 -4.76
N ASN A 34 -11.06 -20.36 -4.37
CA ASN A 34 -12.28 -19.89 -5.02
C ASN A 34 -12.02 -19.35 -6.44
N LEU A 35 -10.98 -18.55 -6.61
CA LEU A 35 -10.64 -17.96 -7.91
C LEU A 35 -10.17 -19.01 -8.91
N LEU A 36 -9.34 -19.99 -8.49
CA LEU A 36 -8.81 -21.05 -9.37
C LEU A 36 -9.87 -22.02 -9.89
N LYS A 37 -11.13 -21.92 -9.44
CA LYS A 37 -12.26 -22.62 -10.07
C LYS A 37 -12.64 -22.03 -11.42
N SER A 38 -12.24 -20.79 -11.72
CA SER A 38 -12.66 -20.04 -12.91
C SER A 38 -11.52 -19.44 -13.72
N VAL A 39 -10.30 -19.45 -13.18
CA VAL A 39 -9.09 -18.94 -13.85
C VAL A 39 -7.92 -19.92 -13.70
N ASP A 40 -6.99 -19.91 -14.62
CA ASP A 40 -5.82 -20.80 -14.60
C ASP A 40 -4.71 -20.27 -13.69
N LYS A 41 -4.54 -18.94 -13.62
CA LYS A 41 -3.46 -18.28 -12.88
C LYS A 41 -3.95 -16.99 -12.21
N ILE A 42 -3.34 -16.66 -11.09
CA ILE A 42 -3.64 -15.47 -10.28
C ILE A 42 -2.38 -14.62 -10.11
N ILE A 43 -2.49 -13.32 -10.33
CA ILE A 43 -1.49 -12.34 -9.89
C ILE A 43 -2.06 -11.58 -8.69
N VAL A 44 -1.35 -11.63 -7.58
CA VAL A 44 -1.70 -10.93 -6.34
C VAL A 44 -0.78 -9.74 -6.19
N VAL A 45 -1.31 -8.54 -6.20
CA VAL A 45 -0.57 -7.32 -5.89
C VAL A 45 -0.95 -6.90 -4.48
N THR A 46 0.02 -6.73 -3.61
CA THR A 46 -0.22 -6.30 -2.21
C THR A 46 0.42 -4.95 -1.96
N LEU A 47 -0.07 -4.25 -0.93
CA LEU A 47 0.66 -3.11 -0.40
C LEU A 47 2.05 -3.52 0.07
N SER A 48 2.93 -2.52 0.25
CA SER A 48 4.32 -2.74 0.65
C SER A 48 4.47 -3.70 1.84
N SER A 49 5.35 -4.68 1.68
CA SER A 49 5.76 -5.63 2.73
C SER A 49 6.38 -4.94 3.96
N LYS A 50 6.89 -3.73 3.81
CA LYS A 50 7.45 -2.94 4.90
C LYS A 50 6.38 -2.18 5.71
N LEU A 51 5.17 -2.02 5.16
CA LEU A 51 4.06 -1.36 5.83
C LEU A 51 3.07 -2.34 6.46
N SER A 52 3.01 -3.57 5.95
CA SER A 52 2.10 -4.62 6.43
C SER A 52 2.65 -6.02 6.17
N GLY A 53 2.36 -6.95 7.07
CA GLY A 53 2.64 -8.39 6.87
C GLY A 53 1.73 -9.07 5.83
N THR A 54 0.83 -8.34 5.18
CA THR A 54 -0.11 -8.89 4.18
C THR A 54 0.61 -9.58 3.01
N TYR A 55 1.72 -8.99 2.52
CA TYR A 55 2.56 -9.62 1.51
C TYR A 55 3.08 -10.99 1.96
N GLN A 56 3.62 -11.08 3.18
CA GLN A 56 4.14 -12.34 3.72
C GLN A 56 3.03 -13.39 3.86
N SER A 57 1.85 -12.99 4.33
CA SER A 57 0.69 -13.88 4.42
C SER A 57 0.28 -14.42 3.04
N ALA A 58 0.24 -13.54 2.02
CA ALA A 58 -0.06 -13.94 0.65
C ALA A 58 0.97 -14.92 0.09
N CYS A 59 2.27 -14.71 0.36
CA CYS A 59 3.34 -15.62 -0.05
C CYS A 59 3.26 -16.98 0.63
N ILE A 60 2.95 -17.01 1.94
CA ILE A 60 2.76 -18.27 2.69
C ILE A 60 1.63 -19.07 2.04
N ALA A 61 0.48 -18.44 1.81
CA ALA A 61 -0.64 -19.11 1.14
C ALA A 61 -0.28 -19.57 -0.28
N ALA A 62 0.45 -18.74 -1.04
CA ALA A 62 0.80 -19.05 -2.42
C ALA A 62 1.76 -20.25 -2.56
N SER A 63 2.49 -20.61 -1.52
CA SER A 63 3.44 -21.75 -1.55
C SER A 63 2.78 -23.11 -1.86
N GLU A 64 1.49 -23.25 -1.61
CA GLU A 64 0.72 -24.45 -1.93
C GLU A 64 0.18 -24.45 -3.39
N TYR A 65 0.39 -23.36 -4.13
CA TYR A 65 -0.16 -23.16 -5.49
C TYR A 65 0.94 -22.86 -6.51
N GLU A 66 1.97 -23.70 -6.54
CA GLU A 66 3.10 -23.56 -7.48
C GLU A 66 2.60 -23.36 -8.92
N ASP A 67 3.20 -22.42 -9.64
CA ASP A 67 2.89 -22.05 -11.03
C ASP A 67 1.47 -21.53 -11.30
N LYS A 68 0.65 -21.32 -10.26
CA LYS A 68 -0.71 -20.77 -10.38
C LYS A 68 -0.90 -19.42 -9.71
N VAL A 69 -0.21 -19.16 -8.60
CA VAL A 69 -0.36 -17.93 -7.82
C VAL A 69 0.97 -17.19 -7.74
N TYR A 70 0.98 -15.96 -8.23
CA TYR A 70 2.16 -15.10 -8.30
C TYR A 70 1.94 -13.87 -7.43
N VAL A 71 2.73 -13.71 -6.37
CA VAL A 71 2.59 -12.59 -5.43
C VAL A 71 3.62 -11.51 -5.73
N VAL A 72 3.16 -10.28 -5.86
CA VAL A 72 3.97 -9.09 -6.14
C VAL A 72 3.85 -8.11 -4.98
N ASP A 73 4.97 -7.84 -4.31
CA ASP A 73 5.09 -6.70 -3.40
C ASP A 73 5.13 -5.42 -4.23
N SER A 74 4.13 -4.55 -4.09
CA SER A 74 4.09 -3.29 -4.82
C SER A 74 5.19 -2.32 -4.39
N GLU A 75 5.75 -2.48 -3.19
CA GLU A 75 6.59 -1.49 -2.51
C GLU A 75 5.92 -0.11 -2.46
N ASN A 76 4.61 -0.10 -2.54
CA ASN A 76 3.76 1.07 -2.56
C ASN A 76 2.51 0.87 -1.70
N VAL A 77 1.65 1.86 -1.72
CA VAL A 77 0.36 1.87 -1.04
C VAL A 77 -0.59 2.80 -1.78
N THR A 78 -1.91 2.63 -1.61
CA THR A 78 -2.94 3.47 -2.21
C THR A 78 -2.81 3.60 -3.74
N VAL A 79 -2.74 4.82 -4.28
CA VAL A 79 -2.65 5.08 -5.72
C VAL A 79 -1.38 4.51 -6.37
N GLY A 80 -0.27 4.38 -5.61
CA GLY A 80 0.96 3.76 -6.12
C GLY A 80 0.80 2.26 -6.37
N GLU A 81 0.08 1.56 -5.49
CA GLU A 81 -0.31 0.16 -5.67
C GLU A 81 -1.33 0.02 -6.81
N GLN A 82 -2.34 0.90 -6.86
CA GLN A 82 -3.34 0.92 -7.93
C GLN A 82 -2.70 1.02 -9.32
N ILE A 83 -1.70 1.88 -9.52
CA ILE A 83 -0.98 2.00 -10.80
C ILE A 83 -0.41 0.65 -11.25
N LEU A 84 0.12 -0.17 -10.33
CA LEU A 84 0.62 -1.50 -10.66
C LEU A 84 -0.50 -2.46 -11.06
N VAL A 85 -1.63 -2.41 -10.37
CA VAL A 85 -2.80 -3.22 -10.71
C VAL A 85 -3.31 -2.85 -12.11
N ASP A 86 -3.48 -1.56 -12.40
CA ASP A 86 -3.92 -1.08 -13.71
C ASP A 86 -2.93 -1.48 -14.81
N TYR A 87 -1.63 -1.42 -14.51
CA TYR A 87 -0.60 -1.87 -15.44
C TYR A 87 -0.68 -3.38 -15.69
N ALA A 88 -0.86 -4.19 -14.65
CA ALA A 88 -1.06 -5.64 -14.80
C ALA A 88 -2.25 -5.96 -15.69
N VAL A 89 -3.41 -5.32 -15.46
CA VAL A 89 -4.61 -5.47 -16.28
C VAL A 89 -4.33 -5.09 -17.75
N SER A 90 -3.58 -4.01 -17.97
CA SER A 90 -3.22 -3.60 -19.34
C SER A 90 -2.37 -4.63 -20.08
N LEU A 91 -1.49 -5.35 -19.36
CA LEU A 91 -0.65 -6.41 -19.93
C LEU A 91 -1.44 -7.70 -20.17
N ILE A 92 -2.37 -8.04 -19.27
CA ILE A 92 -3.31 -9.16 -19.45
C ILE A 92 -4.13 -8.96 -20.72
N ASN A 93 -4.67 -7.77 -20.92
CA ASN A 93 -5.45 -7.43 -22.11
C ASN A 93 -4.64 -7.49 -23.44
N LYS A 94 -3.31 -7.49 -23.35
CA LYS A 94 -2.39 -7.69 -24.48
C LYS A 94 -1.95 -9.14 -24.63
N ASN A 95 -2.54 -10.07 -23.86
CA ASN A 95 -2.21 -11.49 -23.85
C ASN A 95 -0.73 -11.78 -23.52
N ILE A 96 -0.10 -10.96 -22.68
CA ILE A 96 1.25 -11.22 -22.16
C ILE A 96 1.18 -12.38 -21.17
N CYS A 97 2.14 -13.29 -21.17
CA CYS A 97 2.18 -14.40 -20.21
C CYS A 97 2.43 -13.89 -18.79
N VAL A 98 1.93 -14.63 -17.79
CA VAL A 98 1.93 -14.20 -16.39
C VAL A 98 3.35 -13.95 -15.86
N GLU A 99 4.30 -14.78 -16.24
CA GLU A 99 5.70 -14.68 -15.83
C GLU A 99 6.34 -13.37 -16.29
N ASP A 100 6.04 -12.96 -17.53
CA ASP A 100 6.52 -11.70 -18.09
C ASP A 100 5.77 -10.49 -17.47
N ILE A 101 4.48 -10.64 -17.15
CA ILE A 101 3.75 -9.62 -16.40
C ILE A 101 4.41 -9.38 -15.06
N VAL A 102 4.63 -10.42 -14.27
CA VAL A 102 5.28 -10.33 -12.93
C VAL A 102 6.65 -9.66 -13.03
N LYS A 103 7.46 -10.02 -14.02
CA LYS A 103 8.77 -9.40 -14.27
C LYS A 103 8.64 -7.91 -14.58
N GLN A 104 7.67 -7.53 -15.41
CA GLN A 104 7.41 -6.12 -15.75
C GLN A 104 6.89 -5.34 -14.53
N LEU A 105 6.00 -5.91 -13.70
CA LEU A 105 5.54 -5.30 -12.46
C LEU A 105 6.69 -5.03 -11.50
N ASN A 106 7.60 -6.01 -11.31
CA ASN A 106 8.79 -5.84 -10.47
C ASN A 106 9.78 -4.78 -10.98
N THR A 107 9.76 -4.51 -12.27
CA THR A 107 10.53 -3.40 -12.87
C THR A 107 9.79 -2.08 -12.70
N MET A 108 8.48 -2.06 -12.94
CA MET A 108 7.66 -0.85 -12.93
C MET A 108 7.51 -0.26 -11.53
N LYS A 109 7.37 -1.09 -10.48
CA LYS A 109 7.24 -0.61 -9.10
C LYS A 109 8.40 0.31 -8.67
N LYS A 110 9.61 0.08 -9.19
CA LYS A 110 10.79 0.92 -8.91
C LYS A 110 10.72 2.31 -9.57
N ARG A 111 9.83 2.50 -10.53
CA ARG A 111 9.64 3.77 -11.25
C ARG A 111 8.53 4.63 -10.67
N ILE A 112 7.66 4.05 -9.84
CA ILE A 112 6.56 4.77 -9.21
C ILE A 112 7.13 5.69 -8.13
N ARG A 113 6.69 6.94 -8.13
CA ARG A 113 7.01 7.94 -7.12
C ARG A 113 5.70 8.47 -6.54
N LEU A 114 5.37 8.03 -5.35
CA LEU A 114 4.20 8.52 -4.62
C LEU A 114 4.65 9.59 -3.64
N VAL A 115 4.08 10.77 -3.77
CA VAL A 115 4.28 11.90 -2.87
C VAL A 115 2.93 12.33 -2.31
N ALA A 116 2.88 12.63 -1.02
CA ALA A 116 1.65 13.08 -0.36
C ALA A 116 1.91 14.27 0.55
N LEU A 117 1.00 15.24 0.49
CA LEU A 117 0.90 16.34 1.43
C LEU A 117 -0.12 15.97 2.50
N LEU A 118 0.30 15.97 3.76
CA LEU A 118 -0.55 15.59 4.89
C LEU A 118 -0.84 16.79 5.79
N ASP A 119 -1.94 16.73 6.51
CA ASP A 119 -2.24 17.72 7.56
C ASP A 119 -1.44 17.43 8.83
N THR A 120 -1.17 16.16 9.13
CA THR A 120 -0.44 15.72 10.31
C THR A 120 0.26 14.38 10.07
N LEU A 121 1.36 14.13 10.77
CA LEU A 121 2.02 12.82 10.84
C LEU A 121 1.54 11.98 12.03
N GLU A 122 0.63 12.51 12.83
CA GLU A 122 0.21 11.91 14.11
C GLU A 122 -0.26 10.46 13.92
N TYR A 123 -1.11 10.21 12.94
CA TYR A 123 -1.68 8.88 12.70
C TYR A 123 -0.63 7.89 12.16
N LEU A 124 0.28 8.34 11.30
CA LEU A 124 1.40 7.51 10.84
C LEU A 124 2.34 7.14 11.99
N LYS A 125 2.61 8.10 12.89
CA LYS A 125 3.43 7.87 14.08
C LYS A 125 2.76 6.90 15.04
N LYS A 126 1.51 7.14 15.40
CA LYS A 126 0.74 6.28 16.30
C LYS A 126 0.54 4.89 15.73
N GLY A 127 0.40 4.78 14.40
CA GLY A 127 0.32 3.52 13.66
C GLY A 127 1.65 2.79 13.51
N GLY A 128 2.78 3.43 13.79
CA GLY A 128 4.11 2.83 13.66
C GLY A 128 4.60 2.66 12.21
N ARG A 129 4.00 3.37 11.24
CA ARG A 129 4.36 3.30 9.80
C ARG A 129 5.22 4.47 9.35
N ILE A 130 5.81 5.21 10.27
CA ILE A 130 6.83 6.22 9.99
C ILE A 130 8.00 6.03 10.95
N SER A 131 9.22 6.17 10.44
CA SER A 131 10.42 6.06 11.26
C SER A 131 10.48 7.19 12.30
N SER A 132 11.03 6.89 13.48
CA SER A 132 11.12 7.83 14.61
C SER A 132 11.92 9.11 14.28
N GLY A 133 12.82 9.06 13.29
CA GLY A 133 13.57 10.24 12.82
C GLY A 133 12.70 11.31 12.14
N ALA A 134 11.62 10.92 11.49
CA ALA A 134 10.67 11.84 10.86
C ALA A 134 9.65 12.44 11.86
N ALA A 135 9.57 11.89 13.05
CA ALA A 135 8.58 12.28 14.09
C ALA A 135 8.88 13.62 14.79
N PHE A 136 10.00 14.28 14.49
CA PHE A 136 10.44 15.54 15.13
C PHE A 136 9.73 16.81 14.61
N LEU A 137 8.63 16.66 13.89
CA LEU A 137 7.82 17.81 13.50
C LEU A 137 6.86 18.15 14.64
N GLY A 138 7.29 19.07 15.52
CA GLY A 138 6.41 19.67 16.49
C GLY A 138 5.15 20.24 15.80
N ASN A 139 4.02 20.28 16.51
CA ASN A 139 2.77 20.87 16.03
C ASN A 139 2.96 22.38 15.78
N VAL A 140 3.52 22.74 14.64
CA VAL A 140 3.60 24.14 14.20
C VAL A 140 2.39 24.40 13.32
N LEU A 141 1.53 25.29 13.78
CA LEU A 141 0.34 25.72 13.06
C LEU A 141 0.72 26.19 11.64
N SER A 142 0.02 25.71 10.64
CA SER A 142 0.22 26.03 9.21
C SER A 142 1.39 25.34 8.49
N ILE A 143 2.09 24.39 9.09
CA ILE A 143 3.12 23.59 8.41
C ILE A 143 2.55 22.21 8.11
N LYS A 144 2.51 21.85 6.83
CA LYS A 144 2.07 20.55 6.35
C LYS A 144 3.29 19.68 6.00
N PRO A 145 3.37 18.45 6.52
CA PRO A 145 4.43 17.53 6.14
C PRO A 145 4.20 17.00 4.72
N VAL A 146 5.29 16.87 3.97
CA VAL A 146 5.35 16.20 2.67
C VAL A 146 6.09 14.89 2.87
N ILE A 147 5.47 13.80 2.49
CA ILE A 147 6.03 12.45 2.54
C ILE A 147 6.13 11.84 1.16
N ALA A 148 6.98 10.84 1.01
CA ALA A 148 6.98 9.93 -0.13
C ALA A 148 6.95 8.48 0.34
N ILE A 149 6.55 7.59 -0.56
CA ILE A 149 6.88 6.17 -0.44
C ILE A 149 8.19 5.96 -1.21
N ALA A 150 9.22 5.58 -0.49
CA ALA A 150 10.54 5.29 -1.02
C ALA A 150 10.99 3.91 -0.53
N ASP A 151 11.35 3.03 -1.45
CA ASP A 151 11.74 1.65 -1.17
C ASP A 151 10.74 0.89 -0.27
N GLY A 152 9.46 1.18 -0.46
CA GLY A 152 8.36 0.55 0.30
C GLY A 152 8.07 1.15 1.66
N GLU A 153 8.77 2.20 2.10
CA GLU A 153 8.60 2.85 3.40
C GLU A 153 8.11 4.28 3.26
N VAL A 154 7.46 4.80 4.33
CA VAL A 154 7.12 6.21 4.42
C VAL A 154 8.38 7.01 4.74
N SER A 155 8.79 7.86 3.81
CA SER A 155 9.92 8.79 3.95
C SER A 155 9.43 10.22 4.07
N PHE A 156 10.02 10.98 4.98
CA PHE A 156 9.76 12.40 5.11
C PHE A 156 10.61 13.18 4.08
N LEU A 157 9.95 13.92 3.19
CA LEU A 157 10.62 14.75 2.19
C LEU A 157 10.85 16.18 2.67
N GLY A 158 9.89 16.74 3.41
CA GLY A 158 10.00 18.12 3.83
C GLY A 158 8.72 18.70 4.41
N LYS A 159 8.72 20.02 4.53
CA LYS A 159 7.61 20.79 5.10
C LYS A 159 7.15 21.83 4.08
N ALA A 160 5.84 21.94 3.91
CA ALA A 160 5.24 22.99 3.11
C ALA A 160 4.45 23.96 4.00
N ARG A 161 4.51 25.24 3.68
CA ARG A 161 3.71 26.25 4.36
C ARG A 161 2.38 26.42 3.61
N GLY A 162 1.35 25.78 4.12
CA GLY A 162 0.04 25.73 3.47
C GLY A 162 0.00 24.82 2.24
N SER A 163 -1.19 24.57 1.70
CA SER A 163 -1.41 23.65 0.57
C SER A 163 -0.78 24.14 -0.73
N LYS A 164 -0.75 25.45 -0.98
CA LYS A 164 -0.19 26.03 -2.21
C LYS A 164 1.31 25.73 -2.38
N GLN A 165 2.07 25.84 -1.29
CA GLN A 165 3.51 25.50 -1.33
C GLN A 165 3.72 23.98 -1.41
N GLY A 166 2.87 23.19 -0.77
CA GLY A 166 2.93 21.74 -0.80
C GLY A 166 2.70 21.15 -2.20
N ASN A 167 1.85 21.79 -2.98
CA ASN A 167 1.56 21.33 -4.35
C ASN A 167 2.69 21.64 -5.35
N ASN A 168 3.71 22.41 -4.95
CA ASN A 168 4.89 22.73 -5.76
C ASN A 168 6.12 21.93 -5.31
N PHE A 169 5.95 20.93 -4.44
CA PHE A 169 7.00 20.07 -3.93
C PHE A 169 7.20 18.85 -4.84
#